data_e7d2568700dda52cc5f87e9e40295be2
#
_entry.id   e7d2568700dda52cc5f87e9e40295be2
#
_cell.length_a   1.000
_cell.length_b   1.000
_cell.length_c   1.000
_cell.angle_alpha   90.00
_cell.angle_beta   90.00
_cell.angle_gamma   90.00
#
_symmetry.space_group_name_H-M   'P 1'
#
loop_
_entity.id
_entity.type
_entity.pdbx_description
1 polymer ?
#
loop_
_entity_poly.entity_id
_entity_poly.type
_entity_poly.pdbx_seq_one_letter_code
_entity_poly.pdbx_strand_id
1 'polypeptide(L)'
;DPVLVGADEHIRGMPEAYLGAALELGYDELCAEADLRGALVIPAHIDRTMYGVINQLGFLPEGPYAAVEAVRPLKAGAGRGYTVVTGSDAHYPEHIARRPFSLDLPEGWQHGGVVSLDAVREALAAGRARLPFST
;
A
#
# COMPACT_ATOMS: atom_id res chain seq x y z
N ASP A 1 -3.43 -22.24 5.49
CA ASP A 1 -3.99 -22.23 4.12
C ASP A 1 -5.22 -21.33 4.10
N PRO A 2 -5.44 -20.52 3.05
CA PRO A 2 -6.64 -19.69 2.95
C PRO A 2 -7.88 -20.55 2.80
N VAL A 3 -9.00 -20.09 3.36
CA VAL A 3 -10.31 -20.73 3.24
C VAL A 3 -11.34 -19.75 2.69
N LEU A 4 -12.31 -20.26 1.94
CA LEU A 4 -13.45 -19.49 1.48
C LEU A 4 -14.52 -19.52 2.57
N VAL A 5 -14.95 -18.36 3.03
CA VAL A 5 -15.95 -18.21 4.11
C VAL A 5 -17.20 -17.54 3.54
N GLY A 6 -18.37 -18.07 3.85
CA GLY A 6 -19.64 -17.46 3.50
C GLY A 6 -19.98 -16.28 4.40
N ALA A 7 -21.03 -15.52 4.04
CA ALA A 7 -21.53 -14.41 4.86
C ALA A 7 -22.05 -14.87 6.23
N ASP A 8 -22.31 -16.13 6.42
CA ASP A 8 -22.72 -16.81 7.64
C ASP A 8 -21.53 -17.36 8.45
N GLU A 9 -20.30 -16.94 8.10
CA GLU A 9 -19.04 -17.34 8.74
C GLU A 9 -18.68 -18.84 8.63
N HIS A 10 -19.42 -19.62 7.82
CA HIS A 10 -19.11 -21.01 7.58
C HIS A 10 -18.09 -21.19 6.44
N ILE A 11 -17.15 -22.11 6.63
CA ILE A 11 -16.19 -22.48 5.61
C ILE A 11 -16.93 -23.15 4.45
N ARG A 12 -16.79 -22.57 3.24
CA ARG A 12 -17.38 -23.05 1.99
C ARG A 12 -16.44 -23.91 1.17
N GLY A 13 -15.16 -23.82 1.45
CA GLY A 13 -14.15 -24.56 0.72
C GLY A 13 -12.75 -23.97 0.89
N MET A 14 -11.84 -24.48 0.06
CA MET A 14 -10.48 -23.95 -0.07
C MET A 14 -10.27 -23.53 -1.53
N PRO A 15 -9.59 -22.39 -1.80
CA PRO A 15 -9.24 -22.04 -3.18
C PRO A 15 -8.27 -23.10 -3.74
N GLU A 16 -8.44 -23.45 -5.01
CA GLU A 16 -7.55 -24.38 -5.71
C GLU A 16 -6.15 -23.76 -5.92
N ALA A 17 -6.12 -22.43 -6.13
CA ALA A 17 -4.87 -21.70 -6.30
C ALA A 17 -4.27 -21.26 -4.96
N TYR A 18 -2.95 -21.36 -4.83
CA TYR A 18 -2.23 -20.80 -3.69
C TYR A 18 -2.15 -19.29 -3.81
N LEU A 19 -3.01 -18.55 -3.07
CA LEU A 19 -3.14 -17.10 -3.15
C LEU A 19 -1.91 -16.33 -2.64
N GLY A 20 -0.96 -16.99 -2.00
CA GLY A 20 0.33 -16.42 -1.60
C GLY A 20 1.43 -16.55 -2.65
N ALA A 21 1.15 -17.17 -3.81
CA ALA A 21 2.11 -17.26 -4.90
C ALA A 21 2.30 -15.91 -5.61
N ALA A 22 3.44 -15.76 -6.26
CA ALA A 22 3.66 -14.64 -7.16
C ALA A 22 2.70 -14.71 -8.36
N LEU A 23 2.32 -13.54 -8.87
CA LEU A 23 1.56 -13.44 -10.11
C LEU A 23 2.46 -13.77 -11.31
N GLU A 24 1.85 -14.21 -12.41
CA GLU A 24 2.54 -14.40 -13.69
C GLU A 24 2.80 -13.08 -14.43
N LEU A 25 2.53 -11.93 -13.79
CA LEU A 25 2.79 -10.59 -14.30
C LEU A 25 4.11 -10.07 -13.74
N GLY A 26 4.89 -9.40 -14.57
CA GLY A 26 6.04 -8.63 -14.14
C GLY A 26 5.61 -7.44 -13.26
N TYR A 27 6.52 -6.92 -12.46
CA TYR A 27 6.24 -5.82 -11.54
C TYR A 27 5.70 -4.57 -12.27
N ASP A 28 6.34 -4.18 -13.38
CA ASP A 28 5.95 -3.00 -14.16
C ASP A 28 4.60 -3.20 -14.84
N GLU A 29 4.33 -4.41 -15.34
CA GLU A 29 3.04 -4.78 -15.95
C GLU A 29 1.91 -4.71 -14.93
N LEU A 30 2.13 -5.25 -13.72
CA LEU A 30 1.16 -5.17 -12.63
C LEU A 30 0.86 -3.72 -12.23
N CYS A 31 1.90 -2.89 -12.09
CA CYS A 31 1.73 -1.48 -11.75
C CYS A 31 0.95 -0.72 -12.83
N ALA A 32 1.26 -0.94 -14.10
CA ALA A 32 0.57 -0.31 -15.22
C ALA A 32 -0.90 -0.76 -15.29
N GLU A 33 -1.18 -2.04 -15.13
CA GLU A 33 -2.54 -2.58 -15.15
C GLU A 33 -3.39 -2.06 -13.99
N ALA A 34 -2.80 -1.93 -12.80
CA ALA A 34 -3.48 -1.36 -11.64
C ALA A 34 -3.81 0.12 -11.85
N ASP A 35 -2.89 0.90 -12.39
CA ASP A 35 -3.10 2.32 -12.70
C ASP A 35 -4.17 2.52 -13.77
N LEU A 36 -4.16 1.73 -14.84
CA LEU A 36 -5.19 1.74 -15.88
C LEU A 36 -6.61 1.48 -15.33
N ARG A 37 -6.72 0.70 -14.26
CA ARG A 37 -7.99 0.43 -13.56
C ARG A 37 -8.34 1.48 -12.52
N GLY A 38 -7.58 2.55 -12.41
CA GLY A 38 -7.77 3.62 -11.43
C GLY A 38 -7.41 3.23 -9.99
N ALA A 39 -6.67 2.14 -9.78
CA ALA A 39 -6.19 1.77 -8.46
C ALA A 39 -5.07 2.71 -7.97
N LEU A 40 -4.88 2.80 -6.66
CA LEU A 40 -3.71 3.44 -6.07
C LEU A 40 -2.59 2.40 -5.95
N VAL A 41 -1.51 2.61 -6.69
CA VAL A 41 -0.32 1.76 -6.60
C VAL A 41 0.58 2.29 -5.48
N ILE A 42 0.80 1.50 -4.45
CA ILE A 42 1.65 1.85 -3.31
C ILE A 42 2.56 0.66 -3.02
N PRO A 43 3.83 0.69 -3.44
CA PRO A 43 4.79 -0.35 -3.08
C PRO A 43 4.90 -0.48 -1.57
N ALA A 44 4.66 -1.69 -1.05
CA ALA A 44 4.64 -1.96 0.37
C ALA A 44 6.06 -2.00 0.95
N HIS A 45 6.23 -1.48 2.18
CA HIS A 45 7.41 -1.62 3.05
C HIS A 45 8.76 -1.62 2.28
N ILE A 46 8.97 -0.61 1.39
CA ILE A 46 10.09 -0.56 0.42
C ILE A 46 11.48 -0.72 1.06
N ASP A 47 11.62 -0.35 2.33
CA ASP A 47 12.85 -0.37 3.14
C ASP A 47 12.99 -1.60 4.05
N ARG A 48 12.06 -2.56 3.99
CA ARG A 48 12.12 -3.77 4.82
C ARG A 48 13.29 -4.65 4.39
N THR A 49 14.02 -5.19 5.36
CA THR A 49 15.22 -6.02 5.12
C THR A 49 14.94 -7.25 4.27
N MET A 50 13.78 -7.88 4.46
CA MET A 50 13.29 -8.96 3.61
C MET A 50 12.04 -8.47 2.87
N TYR A 51 11.93 -8.81 1.60
CA TYR A 51 10.79 -8.48 0.72
C TYR A 51 10.58 -6.98 0.41
N GLY A 52 11.44 -6.07 0.91
CA GLY A 52 11.42 -4.67 0.50
C GLY A 52 12.11 -4.48 -0.87
N VAL A 53 11.49 -3.75 -1.78
CA VAL A 53 11.99 -3.58 -3.16
C VAL A 53 13.40 -2.99 -3.19
N ILE A 54 13.70 -2.02 -2.34
CA ILE A 54 15.05 -1.41 -2.26
C ILE A 54 16.09 -2.45 -1.83
N ASN A 55 15.72 -3.35 -0.93
CA ASN A 55 16.66 -4.35 -0.44
C ASN A 55 16.88 -5.48 -1.47
N GLN A 56 15.88 -5.78 -2.29
CA GLN A 56 15.95 -6.79 -3.34
C GLN A 56 16.68 -6.28 -4.60
N LEU A 57 16.39 -5.05 -5.01
CA LEU A 57 16.88 -4.47 -6.28
C LEU A 57 18.01 -3.46 -6.09
N GLY A 58 18.26 -2.98 -4.86
CA GLY A 58 19.21 -1.90 -4.57
C GLY A 58 18.64 -0.49 -4.79
N PHE A 59 17.48 -0.36 -5.38
CA PHE A 59 16.82 0.91 -5.69
C PHE A 59 15.29 0.73 -5.75
N LEU A 60 14.55 1.84 -5.71
CA LEU A 60 13.13 1.87 -6.02
C LEU A 60 12.96 2.07 -7.53
N PRO A 61 12.32 1.15 -8.28
CA PRO A 61 11.98 1.38 -9.69
C PRO A 61 11.07 2.59 -9.87
N GLU A 62 11.06 3.17 -11.06
CA GLU A 62 10.04 4.15 -11.42
C GLU A 62 8.71 3.44 -11.69
N GLY A 63 7.60 4.11 -11.36
CA GLY A 63 6.28 3.54 -11.59
C GLY A 63 5.18 4.54 -11.28
N PRO A 64 3.91 4.23 -11.59
CA PRO A 64 2.76 5.09 -11.37
C PRO A 64 2.34 5.09 -9.89
N TYR A 65 3.28 5.34 -8.98
CA TYR A 65 3.01 5.25 -7.55
C TYR A 65 2.27 6.47 -7.04
N ALA A 66 1.15 6.26 -6.36
CA ALA A 66 0.47 7.30 -5.60
C ALA A 66 1.26 7.68 -4.32
N ALA A 67 1.95 6.72 -3.74
CA ALA A 67 2.82 6.87 -2.58
C ALA A 67 3.77 5.67 -2.50
N VAL A 68 4.68 5.66 -1.53
CA VAL A 68 5.49 4.50 -1.15
C VAL A 68 5.36 4.23 0.35
N GLU A 69 5.21 2.98 0.74
CA GLU A 69 5.15 2.63 2.15
C GLU A 69 6.54 2.37 2.71
N ALA A 70 6.85 2.96 3.88
CA ALA A 70 8.08 2.72 4.61
C ALA A 70 7.82 2.25 6.05
N VAL A 71 8.70 1.40 6.56
CA VAL A 71 8.64 0.89 7.94
C VAL A 71 9.30 1.85 8.93
N ARG A 72 10.25 2.64 8.45
CA ARG A 72 11.08 3.60 9.22
C ARG A 72 11.42 4.83 8.35
N PRO A 73 11.99 5.89 8.95
CA PRO A 73 12.45 7.05 8.17
C PRO A 73 13.39 6.62 7.05
N LEU A 74 13.08 7.04 5.83
CA LEU A 74 13.89 6.74 4.65
C LEU A 74 15.16 7.60 4.62
N LYS A 75 16.25 7.05 4.11
CA LYS A 75 17.41 7.87 3.73
C LYS A 75 17.03 8.85 2.62
N ALA A 76 17.70 10.00 2.59
CA ALA A 76 17.47 11.01 1.57
C ALA A 76 17.54 10.39 0.15
N GLY A 77 16.54 10.70 -0.66
CA GLY A 77 16.41 10.21 -2.04
C GLY A 77 15.87 8.78 -2.19
N ALA A 78 15.79 7.97 -1.13
CA ALA A 78 15.36 6.58 -1.26
C ALA A 78 13.89 6.44 -1.72
N GLY A 79 13.02 7.40 -1.38
CA GLY A 79 11.63 7.45 -1.84
C GLY A 79 11.43 8.12 -3.21
N ARG A 80 12.49 8.54 -3.89
CA ARG A 80 12.47 9.18 -5.22
C ARG A 80 11.48 10.37 -5.36
N GLY A 81 11.17 11.06 -4.28
CA GLY A 81 10.22 12.18 -4.26
C GLY A 81 8.74 11.78 -4.14
N TYR A 82 8.43 10.49 -4.12
CA TYR A 82 7.07 10.03 -3.82
C TYR A 82 6.69 10.33 -2.36
N THR A 83 5.41 10.59 -2.13
CA THR A 83 4.88 10.70 -0.77
C THR A 83 5.11 9.40 -0.01
N VAL A 84 5.67 9.52 1.20
CA VAL A 84 5.88 8.37 2.07
C VAL A 84 4.68 8.19 2.98
N VAL A 85 4.21 6.96 3.09
CA VAL A 85 3.16 6.55 4.04
C VAL A 85 3.69 5.41 4.91
N THR A 86 2.96 5.06 5.95
CA THR A 86 3.25 3.91 6.81
C THR A 86 2.07 2.94 6.79
N GLY A 87 2.33 1.69 7.11
CA GLY A 87 1.30 0.67 7.25
C GLY A 87 1.62 -0.28 8.40
N SER A 88 0.62 -0.95 8.93
CA SER A 88 0.83 -1.88 10.05
C SER A 88 1.54 -3.16 9.63
N ASP A 89 1.40 -3.59 8.37
CA ASP A 89 1.84 -4.92 7.90
C ASP A 89 1.36 -6.01 8.89
N ALA A 90 0.07 -5.90 9.27
CA ALA A 90 -0.53 -6.70 10.33
C ALA A 90 -0.78 -8.13 9.85
N HIS A 91 -0.19 -9.10 10.56
CA HIS A 91 -0.43 -10.53 10.37
C HIS A 91 -1.21 -11.12 11.56
N TYR A 92 -1.41 -10.32 12.62
CA TYR A 92 -2.17 -10.66 13.83
C TYR A 92 -3.01 -9.45 14.25
N PRO A 93 -4.15 -9.64 14.95
CA PRO A 93 -5.04 -8.57 15.38
C PRO A 93 -4.33 -7.45 16.16
N GLU A 94 -3.41 -7.80 17.05
CA GLU A 94 -2.64 -6.84 17.86
C GLU A 94 -1.65 -5.98 17.06
N HIS A 95 -1.40 -6.32 15.80
CA HIS A 95 -0.55 -5.52 14.91
C HIS A 95 -1.35 -4.45 14.15
N ILE A 96 -2.67 -4.49 14.18
CA ILE A 96 -3.50 -3.49 13.48
C ILE A 96 -3.21 -2.10 14.04
N ALA A 97 -3.06 -1.13 13.13
CA ALA A 97 -2.79 0.28 13.44
C ALA A 97 -1.50 0.56 14.24
N ARG A 98 -0.53 -0.34 14.31
CA ARG A 98 0.73 -0.12 15.02
C ARG A 98 1.61 0.99 14.43
N ARG A 99 1.38 1.37 13.16
CA ARG A 99 2.06 2.46 12.46
C ARG A 99 1.06 3.31 11.66
N PRO A 100 0.14 4.00 12.35
CA PRO A 100 -0.83 4.83 11.67
C PRO A 100 -0.16 6.07 11.07
N PHE A 101 -0.73 6.60 10.01
CA PHE A 101 -0.42 7.93 9.50
C PHE A 101 -1.71 8.71 9.32
N SER A 102 -1.60 10.04 9.24
CA SER A 102 -2.72 10.92 8.92
C SER A 102 -2.57 11.44 7.51
N LEU A 103 -3.70 11.58 6.81
CA LEU A 103 -3.74 12.17 5.48
C LEU A 103 -4.72 13.34 5.49
N ASP A 104 -4.23 14.55 5.19
CA ASP A 104 -5.06 15.74 5.11
C ASP A 104 -5.80 15.73 3.76
N LEU A 105 -7.08 15.40 3.78
CA LEU A 105 -7.91 15.28 2.57
C LEU A 105 -8.46 16.66 2.15
N PRO A 106 -8.67 16.91 0.84
CA PRO A 106 -9.27 18.14 0.34
C PRO A 106 -10.75 18.26 0.74
N GLU A 107 -11.33 19.45 0.58
CA GLU A 107 -12.78 19.62 0.75
C GLU A 107 -13.56 18.70 -0.20
N GLY A 108 -14.71 18.19 0.27
CA GLY A 108 -15.53 17.25 -0.53
C GLY A 108 -14.95 15.83 -0.60
N TRP A 109 -14.03 15.48 0.29
CA TRP A 109 -13.35 14.18 0.33
C TRP A 109 -14.28 12.96 0.51
N GLN A 110 -15.56 13.17 0.84
CA GLN A 110 -16.51 12.08 1.04
C GLN A 110 -17.81 12.29 0.28
N HIS A 111 -18.39 11.19 -0.19
CA HIS A 111 -19.74 11.12 -0.73
C HIS A 111 -20.52 10.02 -0.01
N GLY A 112 -21.69 10.37 0.57
CA GLY A 112 -22.53 9.39 1.28
C GLY A 112 -21.83 8.67 2.45
N GLY A 113 -20.87 9.32 3.11
CA GLY A 113 -20.10 8.73 4.22
C GLY A 113 -18.91 7.86 3.76
N VAL A 114 -18.67 7.73 2.46
CA VAL A 114 -17.55 6.96 1.90
C VAL A 114 -16.43 7.91 1.47
N VAL A 115 -15.19 7.57 1.80
CA VAL A 115 -14.00 8.33 1.37
C VAL A 115 -13.84 8.21 -0.15
N SER A 116 -13.67 9.33 -0.83
CA SER A 116 -13.38 9.37 -2.26
C SER A 116 -11.94 8.91 -2.53
N LEU A 117 -11.76 7.95 -3.43
CA LEU A 117 -10.43 7.50 -3.86
C LEU A 117 -9.64 8.62 -4.56
N ASP A 118 -10.33 9.48 -5.30
CA ASP A 118 -9.70 10.64 -5.97
C ASP A 118 -9.19 11.67 -4.96
N ALA A 119 -9.93 11.90 -3.86
CA ALA A 119 -9.48 12.77 -2.78
C ALA A 119 -8.22 12.22 -2.09
N VAL A 120 -8.14 10.90 -1.90
CA VAL A 120 -6.95 10.23 -1.39
C VAL A 120 -5.78 10.40 -2.36
N ARG A 121 -6.00 10.16 -3.65
CA ARG A 121 -5.01 10.34 -4.71
C ARG A 121 -4.45 11.76 -4.72
N GLU A 122 -5.33 12.77 -4.71
CA GLU A 122 -4.95 14.18 -4.67
C GLU A 122 -4.08 14.50 -3.44
N ALA A 123 -4.50 14.06 -2.25
CA ALA A 123 -3.78 14.31 -1.02
C ALA A 123 -2.40 13.65 -1.00
N LEU A 124 -2.28 12.43 -1.53
CA LEU A 124 -0.99 11.74 -1.69
C LEU A 124 -0.10 12.47 -2.69
N ALA A 125 -0.62 12.85 -3.86
CA ALA A 125 0.12 13.61 -4.86
C ALA A 125 0.63 14.97 -4.35
N ALA A 126 -0.13 15.60 -3.44
CA ALA A 126 0.22 16.87 -2.79
C ALA A 126 1.16 16.71 -1.58
N GLY A 127 1.58 15.49 -1.22
CA GLY A 127 2.46 15.24 -0.09
C GLY A 127 1.82 15.49 1.27
N ARG A 128 0.51 15.39 1.40
CA ARG A 128 -0.25 15.72 2.61
C ARG A 128 -0.28 14.60 3.65
N ALA A 129 0.65 13.65 3.61
CA ALA A 129 0.77 12.59 4.61
C ALA A 129 1.63 13.06 5.80
N ARG A 130 1.17 12.77 7.02
CA ARG A 130 1.91 13.02 8.27
C ARG A 130 2.22 11.68 8.93
N LEU A 131 3.51 11.40 9.08
CA LEU A 131 4.00 10.13 9.59
C LEU A 131 4.16 10.16 11.11
N PRO A 132 4.05 9.00 11.79
CA PRO A 132 4.22 8.90 13.23
C PRO A 132 5.66 9.15 13.69
N PHE A 133 6.63 9.13 12.77
CA PHE A 133 8.04 9.36 13.04
C PHE A 133 8.58 10.64 12.36
N SER A 134 7.71 11.57 11.98
CA SER A 134 8.17 12.90 11.53
C SER A 134 8.78 13.65 12.71
N THR A 135 10.04 14.02 12.60
CA THR A 135 10.78 14.89 13.53
C THR A 135 10.31 16.31 13.41
#